data_0e593c6ceebca86d9d774744b0fddd98
#
_entry.id   0e593c6ceebca86d9d774744b0fddd98
#
_cell.length_a   1.000
_cell.length_b   1.000
_cell.length_c   1.000
_cell.angle_alpha   90.00
_cell.angle_beta   90.00
_cell.angle_gamma   90.00
#
_symmetry.space_group_name_H-M   'P 1'
#
loop_
_entity.id
_entity.type
_entity.pdbx_description
1 polymer ?
#
loop_
_entity_poly.entity_id
_entity_poly.type
_entity_poly.pdbx_seq_one_letter_code
_entity_poly.pdbx_strand_id
1 'polypeptide(L)'
;MAIDNPTPEQMTNMIQAIFAKTDDLLNKNDLPPPGDLMGFTELLRLIFNDDDAGRAIFNSFDEKLLETLWEMYKKRPEYEQN
;
A
#
# COMPACT_ATOMS: atom_id res chain seq x y z
N MET A 1 -14.19 -15.21 -18.24
CA MET A 1 -12.84 -15.05 -18.73
C MET A 1 -11.99 -14.24 -17.78
N ALA A 2 -10.81 -14.73 -17.53
CA ALA A 2 -9.95 -14.09 -16.58
C ALA A 2 -9.25 -12.90 -17.21
N ILE A 3 -8.99 -11.90 -16.38
CA ILE A 3 -8.16 -10.79 -16.77
C ILE A 3 -6.77 -11.10 -16.28
N ASP A 4 -5.88 -11.33 -17.22
CA ASP A 4 -4.55 -11.77 -16.85
C ASP A 4 -3.71 -10.63 -16.32
N ASN A 5 -3.86 -9.46 -16.94
CA ASN A 5 -3.04 -8.32 -16.53
C ASN A 5 -3.90 -7.09 -16.42
N PRO A 6 -3.80 -6.37 -15.31
CA PRO A 6 -4.50 -5.10 -15.20
C PRO A 6 -3.92 -4.08 -16.17
N THR A 7 -4.76 -3.16 -16.61
CA THR A 7 -4.28 -2.05 -17.41
C THR A 7 -3.47 -1.12 -16.52
N PRO A 8 -2.61 -0.27 -17.11
CA PRO A 8 -1.89 0.72 -16.31
C PRO A 8 -2.81 1.61 -15.50
N GLU A 9 -3.98 1.95 -16.05
CA GLU A 9 -4.93 2.77 -15.32
C GLU A 9 -5.49 2.02 -14.12
N GLN A 10 -5.79 0.73 -14.28
CA GLN A 10 -6.29 -0.08 -13.17
C GLN A 10 -5.24 -0.21 -12.08
N MET A 11 -3.98 -0.39 -12.48
CA MET A 11 -2.90 -0.49 -11.50
C MET A 11 -2.73 0.82 -10.73
N THR A 12 -2.80 1.95 -11.44
CA THR A 12 -2.69 3.25 -10.79
C THR A 12 -3.81 3.43 -9.77
N ASN A 13 -5.04 3.08 -10.17
CA ASN A 13 -6.18 3.22 -9.28
C ASN A 13 -6.04 2.33 -8.04
N MET A 14 -5.54 1.12 -8.24
CA MET A 14 -5.34 0.20 -7.13
C MET A 14 -4.30 0.75 -6.14
N ILE A 15 -3.20 1.26 -6.67
CA ILE A 15 -2.14 1.81 -5.84
C ILE A 15 -2.65 3.02 -5.07
N GLN A 16 -3.41 3.89 -5.72
CA GLN A 16 -3.97 5.06 -5.05
C GLN A 16 -4.94 4.64 -3.94
N ALA A 17 -5.72 3.59 -4.18
CA ALA A 17 -6.62 3.09 -3.15
C ALA A 17 -5.85 2.55 -1.96
N ILE A 18 -4.75 1.85 -2.20
CA ILE A 18 -3.90 1.35 -1.13
C ILE A 18 -3.34 2.51 -0.31
N PHE A 19 -2.84 3.54 -0.98
CA PHE A 19 -2.27 4.69 -0.28
C PHE A 19 -3.34 5.45 0.50
N ALA A 20 -4.55 5.54 -0.05
CA ALA A 20 -5.64 6.21 0.67
C ALA A 20 -5.98 5.46 1.95
N LYS A 21 -6.01 4.13 1.90
CA LYS A 21 -6.28 3.34 3.09
C LYS A 21 -5.14 3.48 4.10
N THR A 22 -3.92 3.57 3.61
CA THR A 22 -2.77 3.79 4.47
C THR A 22 -2.90 5.10 5.24
N ASP A 23 -3.19 6.18 4.51
CA ASP A 23 -3.35 7.47 5.13
C ASP A 23 -4.50 7.49 6.13
N ASP A 24 -5.61 6.82 5.78
CA ASP A 24 -6.75 6.77 6.66
C ASP A 24 -6.42 6.06 7.96
N LEU A 25 -5.68 4.96 7.87
CA LEU A 25 -5.29 4.22 9.07
C LEU A 25 -4.38 5.06 9.96
N LEU A 26 -3.42 5.75 9.36
CA LEU A 26 -2.51 6.59 10.14
C LEU A 26 -3.27 7.73 10.82
N ASN A 27 -4.16 8.38 10.10
CA ASN A 27 -4.93 9.48 10.66
C ASN A 27 -5.87 9.02 11.76
N LYS A 28 -6.51 7.88 11.54
CA LYS A 28 -7.47 7.37 12.49
C LYS A 28 -6.81 7.01 13.82
N ASN A 29 -5.56 6.56 13.77
CA ASN A 29 -4.83 6.14 14.97
C ASN A 29 -3.79 7.14 15.41
N ASP A 30 -3.74 8.29 14.77
CA ASP A 30 -2.81 9.37 15.12
C ASP A 30 -1.37 8.86 15.09
N LEU A 31 -1.03 8.15 14.04
CA LEU A 31 0.30 7.57 13.89
C LEU A 31 1.13 8.36 12.89
N PRO A 32 2.44 8.42 13.09
CA PRO A 32 3.31 9.05 12.11
C PRO A 32 3.46 8.16 10.87
N PRO A 33 3.79 8.75 9.72
CA PRO A 33 4.03 7.94 8.53
C PRO A 33 5.24 7.04 8.73
N PRO A 34 5.29 5.91 8.00
CA PRO A 34 6.43 5.00 8.13
C PRO A 34 7.71 5.66 7.63
N GLY A 35 8.82 5.32 8.27
CA GLY A 35 10.10 5.91 7.93
C GLY A 35 10.99 4.99 7.11
N ASP A 36 10.62 3.72 6.94
CA ASP A 36 11.43 2.79 6.17
C ASP A 36 10.53 1.72 5.55
N LEU A 37 11.16 0.87 4.74
CA LEU A 37 10.41 -0.17 4.03
C LEU A 37 9.76 -1.14 4.99
N MET A 38 10.43 -1.48 6.08
CA MET A 38 9.87 -2.42 7.04
C MET A 38 8.60 -1.87 7.67
N GLY A 39 8.63 -0.61 8.08
CA GLY A 39 7.44 0.03 8.65
C GLY A 39 6.31 0.12 7.64
N PHE A 40 6.64 0.44 6.40
CA PHE A 40 5.64 0.51 5.34
C PHE A 40 5.01 -0.86 5.10
N THR A 41 5.83 -1.91 5.09
CA THR A 41 5.33 -3.27 4.88
C THR A 41 4.39 -3.70 6.01
N GLU A 42 4.74 -3.38 7.25
CA GLU A 42 3.89 -3.70 8.38
C GLU A 42 2.56 -2.95 8.29
N LEU A 43 2.59 -1.72 7.83
CA LEU A 43 1.38 -0.94 7.67
C LEU A 43 0.46 -1.56 6.62
N LEU A 44 1.04 -1.99 5.51
CA LEU A 44 0.27 -2.67 4.47
C LEU A 44 -0.33 -3.97 5.01
N ARG A 45 0.44 -4.70 5.79
CA ARG A 45 -0.04 -5.95 6.37
C ARG A 45 -1.28 -5.71 7.24
N LEU A 46 -1.26 -4.65 8.01
CA LEU A 46 -2.41 -4.30 8.85
C LEU A 46 -3.62 -3.95 8.00
N ILE A 47 -3.42 -3.21 6.92
CA ILE A 47 -4.52 -2.82 6.06
C ILE A 47 -5.17 -4.04 5.41
N PHE A 48 -4.36 -4.98 4.95
CA PHE A 48 -4.86 -6.15 4.23
C PHE A 48 -5.26 -7.29 5.15
N ASN A 49 -5.17 -7.11 6.46
CA ASN A 49 -5.46 -8.19 7.39
C ASN A 49 -6.93 -8.23 7.80
N ASP A 50 -7.80 -7.50 7.11
CA ASP A 50 -9.21 -7.43 7.46
C ASP A 50 -9.94 -8.73 7.19
N ASP A 51 -9.60 -9.38 6.07
CA ASP A 51 -10.28 -10.61 5.71
C ASP A 51 -9.33 -11.53 4.98
N ASP A 52 -9.83 -12.71 4.65
CA ASP A 52 -9.00 -13.73 4.00
C ASP A 52 -8.54 -13.30 2.63
N ALA A 53 -9.41 -12.62 1.89
CA ALA A 53 -9.05 -12.15 0.55
C ALA A 53 -7.93 -11.14 0.62
N GLY A 54 -8.01 -10.21 1.58
CA GLY A 54 -6.95 -9.23 1.78
C GLY A 54 -5.63 -9.87 2.14
N ARG A 55 -5.66 -10.85 3.05
CA ARG A 55 -4.43 -11.54 3.43
C ARG A 55 -3.82 -12.27 2.25
N ALA A 56 -4.64 -12.88 1.40
CA ALA A 56 -4.14 -13.58 0.22
C ALA A 56 -3.49 -12.61 -0.75
N ILE A 57 -4.10 -11.44 -0.93
CA ILE A 57 -3.53 -10.42 -1.79
C ILE A 57 -2.18 -9.97 -1.27
N PHE A 58 -2.10 -9.68 0.03
CA PHE A 58 -0.84 -9.22 0.61
C PHE A 58 0.24 -10.30 0.49
N ASN A 59 -0.12 -11.56 0.72
CA ASN A 59 0.85 -12.64 0.63
C ASN A 59 1.37 -12.85 -0.79
N SER A 60 0.66 -12.35 -1.79
CA SER A 60 1.11 -12.44 -3.17
C SER A 60 2.13 -11.37 -3.53
N PHE A 61 2.30 -10.36 -2.69
CA PHE A 61 3.27 -9.30 -2.93
C PHE A 61 4.68 -9.84 -2.68
N ASP A 62 5.57 -9.62 -3.64
CA ASP A 62 6.95 -9.99 -3.42
C ASP A 62 7.74 -8.77 -2.95
N GLU A 63 8.99 -9.02 -2.60
CA GLU A 63 9.84 -7.97 -2.05
C GLU A 63 10.01 -6.81 -3.04
N LYS A 64 10.16 -7.15 -4.31
CA LYS A 64 10.37 -6.14 -5.33
C LYS A 64 9.14 -5.23 -5.47
N LEU A 65 7.96 -5.82 -5.42
CA LEU A 65 6.75 -5.02 -5.49
C LEU A 65 6.62 -4.11 -4.28
N LEU A 66 6.94 -4.63 -3.10
CA LEU A 66 6.88 -3.83 -1.89
C LEU A 66 7.84 -2.65 -1.96
N GLU A 67 9.04 -2.89 -2.48
CA GLU A 67 10.00 -1.80 -2.65
C GLU A 67 9.50 -0.75 -3.63
N THR A 68 8.87 -1.20 -4.71
CA THR A 68 8.31 -0.28 -5.70
C THR A 68 7.21 0.58 -5.08
N LEU A 69 6.32 -0.04 -4.34
CA LEU A 69 5.24 0.69 -3.68
C LEU A 69 5.80 1.68 -2.67
N TRP A 70 6.83 1.28 -1.93
CA TRP A 70 7.46 2.16 -0.95
C TRP A 70 8.08 3.40 -1.62
N GLU A 71 8.75 3.20 -2.74
CA GLU A 71 9.34 4.32 -3.48
C GLU A 71 8.26 5.29 -3.96
N MET A 72 7.16 4.75 -4.46
CA MET A 72 6.05 5.59 -4.91
C MET A 72 5.42 6.34 -3.74
N TYR A 73 5.29 5.67 -2.60
CA TYR A 73 4.70 6.28 -1.42
C TYR A 73 5.53 7.47 -0.92
N LYS A 74 6.85 7.31 -0.92
CA LYS A 74 7.75 8.37 -0.45
C LYS A 74 7.72 9.61 -1.34
N LYS A 75 7.39 9.43 -2.61
CA LYS A 75 7.42 10.54 -3.56
C LYS A 75 6.15 11.36 -3.55
N ARG A 76 5.18 10.97 -2.75
CA ARG A 76 3.92 11.70 -2.68
C ARG A 76 4.12 13.01 -1.94
N PRO A 77 3.46 14.10 -2.40
CA PRO A 77 3.58 15.39 -1.70
C PRO A 77 3.14 15.30 -0.25
N GLU A 78 2.12 14.51 0.05
CA GLU A 78 1.65 14.35 1.42
C GLU A 78 2.74 13.82 2.32
N TYR A 79 3.53 12.87 1.83
CA TYR A 79 4.59 12.29 2.63
C TYR A 79 5.68 13.32 2.91
N GLU A 80 6.01 14.11 1.90
CA GLU A 80 7.10 15.08 2.03
C GLU A 80 6.76 16.23 2.96
N GLN A 81 5.48 16.48 3.16
CA GLN A 81 5.06 17.57 4.04
C GLN A 81 5.23 17.22 5.50
N ASN A 82 5.51 16.01 5.81
CA ASN A 82 5.78 15.58 7.17
C ASN A 82 7.29 15.56 7.46
#